data_a20e5b76593d9ca70e2cad23d723a0b0
#
_entry.id   a20e5b76593d9ca70e2cad23d723a0b0
#
_cell.length_a   1.000
_cell.length_b   1.000
_cell.length_c   1.000
_cell.angle_alpha   90.00
_cell.angle_beta   90.00
_cell.angle_gamma   90.00
#
_symmetry.space_group_name_H-M   'P 1'
#
loop_
_entity.id
_entity.type
_entity.pdbx_description
1 polymer ?
#
loop_
_entity_poly.entity_id
_entity_poly.type
_entity_poly.pdbx_seq_one_letter_code
_entity_poly.pdbx_strand_id
1 'polypeptide(L)'
;MATISVVINTLNAQRLLDDVLESVKEADEIIVCDMHSEDETIEIAKRHKCKIFYHERTGIVELARNWAMEQATCDWILVLDADEIVTPELWQYLKNYAQHPKKNRNACYIPRETYLLGKHVHSWRQSGIKRFWKRGNCYYTNEIHKMPVTREGKDFWINKNGKLKNVALIHYHIPSLNHFGVRLN
;
A
#
# COMPACT_ATOMS: atom_id res chain seq x y z
N MET A 1 -21.31 -7.51 -4.87
CA MET A 1 -20.48 -7.02 -3.74
C MET A 1 -19.39 -6.15 -4.33
N ALA A 2 -19.03 -5.06 -3.66
CA ALA A 2 -17.90 -4.24 -4.12
C ALA A 2 -16.59 -4.98 -3.89
N THR A 3 -15.65 -4.87 -4.82
CA THR A 3 -14.39 -5.60 -4.89
C THR A 3 -13.18 -4.70 -4.66
N ILE A 4 -12.08 -5.27 -4.18
CA ILE A 4 -10.86 -4.53 -3.83
C ILE A 4 -9.65 -5.12 -4.58
N SER A 5 -8.98 -4.28 -5.39
CA SER A 5 -7.64 -4.56 -5.90
C SER A 5 -6.58 -4.02 -4.94
N VAL A 6 -5.60 -4.83 -4.61
CA VAL A 6 -4.36 -4.40 -3.93
C VAL A 6 -3.28 -4.22 -4.98
N VAL A 7 -2.63 -3.05 -5.00
CA VAL A 7 -1.59 -2.69 -5.97
C VAL A 7 -0.29 -2.43 -5.23
N ILE A 8 0.76 -3.17 -5.58
CA ILE A 8 2.07 -3.10 -4.94
C ILE A 8 3.14 -2.89 -6.01
N ASN A 9 3.92 -1.81 -5.88
CA ASN A 9 5.12 -1.62 -6.69
C ASN A 9 6.31 -2.25 -6.00
N THR A 10 7.12 -3.02 -6.75
CA THR A 10 8.28 -3.75 -6.22
C THR A 10 9.56 -3.47 -6.97
N LEU A 11 10.66 -3.44 -6.23
CA LEU A 11 12.04 -3.52 -6.72
C LEU A 11 12.90 -4.11 -5.61
N ASN A 12 13.37 -5.35 -5.79
CA ASN A 12 14.18 -6.10 -4.81
C ASN A 12 13.52 -6.12 -3.41
N ALA A 13 12.30 -6.63 -3.36
CA ALA A 13 11.43 -6.60 -2.18
C ALA A 13 11.30 -7.96 -1.46
N GLN A 14 12.12 -8.97 -1.82
CA GLN A 14 12.00 -10.36 -1.31
C GLN A 14 11.82 -10.46 0.21
N ARG A 15 12.34 -9.50 0.93
CA ARG A 15 12.47 -9.58 2.37
C ARG A 15 11.16 -9.48 3.16
N LEU A 16 10.22 -8.65 2.74
CA LEU A 16 8.93 -8.42 3.43
C LEU A 16 7.72 -8.71 2.55
N LEU A 17 7.94 -8.94 1.26
CA LEU A 17 6.85 -9.09 0.31
C LEU A 17 5.94 -10.28 0.66
N ASP A 18 6.50 -11.38 1.18
CA ASP A 18 5.71 -12.55 1.59
C ASP A 18 4.70 -12.18 2.70
N ASP A 19 5.17 -11.48 3.75
CA ASP A 19 4.31 -11.03 4.85
C ASP A 19 3.27 -9.99 4.38
N VAL A 20 3.68 -9.08 3.47
CA VAL A 20 2.76 -8.09 2.88
C VAL A 20 1.65 -8.79 2.11
N LEU A 21 1.99 -9.72 1.22
CA LEU A 21 1.02 -10.46 0.41
C LEU A 21 0.09 -11.35 1.27
N GLU A 22 0.64 -12.01 2.31
CA GLU A 22 -0.15 -12.79 3.25
C GLU A 22 -1.18 -11.91 3.97
N SER A 23 -0.82 -10.67 4.32
CA SER A 23 -1.71 -9.73 5.02
C SER A 23 -2.93 -9.29 4.18
N VAL A 24 -2.87 -9.46 2.87
CA VAL A 24 -3.93 -9.08 1.92
C VAL A 24 -4.43 -10.24 1.06
N LYS A 25 -4.16 -11.48 1.44
CA LYS A 25 -4.52 -12.69 0.70
C LYS A 25 -6.02 -12.85 0.39
N GLU A 26 -6.87 -12.17 1.15
CA GLU A 26 -8.33 -12.17 0.94
C GLU A 26 -8.79 -11.09 -0.07
N ALA A 27 -7.87 -10.37 -0.71
CA ALA A 27 -8.22 -9.39 -1.75
C ALA A 27 -8.80 -10.10 -2.98
N ASP A 28 -9.74 -9.43 -3.68
CA ASP A 28 -10.32 -9.96 -4.91
C ASP A 28 -9.29 -9.98 -6.04
N GLU A 29 -8.30 -9.09 -5.97
CA GLU A 29 -7.21 -8.98 -6.92
C GLU A 29 -5.95 -8.45 -6.23
N ILE A 30 -4.81 -9.10 -6.49
CA ILE A 30 -3.49 -8.59 -6.06
C ILE A 30 -2.63 -8.39 -7.29
N ILE A 31 -2.15 -7.16 -7.47
CA ILE A 31 -1.29 -6.73 -8.56
C ILE A 31 0.08 -6.39 -8.01
N VAL A 32 1.10 -7.03 -8.54
CA VAL A 32 2.51 -6.69 -8.32
C VAL A 32 3.04 -6.07 -9.60
N CYS A 33 3.41 -4.78 -9.52
CA CYS A 33 4.09 -4.07 -10.58
C CYS A 33 5.57 -4.02 -10.27
N ASP A 34 6.32 -4.89 -10.92
CA ASP A 34 7.75 -5.09 -10.67
C ASP A 34 8.62 -4.26 -11.61
N MET A 35 9.62 -3.62 -11.05
CA MET A 35 10.60 -2.82 -11.78
C MET A 35 11.90 -3.60 -12.06
N HIS A 36 11.75 -4.84 -12.58
CA HIS A 36 12.85 -5.76 -12.89
C HIS A 36 13.70 -6.10 -11.67
N SER A 37 13.07 -6.68 -10.66
CA SER A 37 13.77 -7.24 -9.48
C SER A 37 14.74 -8.36 -9.88
N GLU A 38 15.87 -8.41 -9.20
CA GLU A 38 16.96 -9.38 -9.40
C GLU A 38 17.04 -10.42 -8.26
N ASP A 39 16.16 -10.27 -7.25
CA ASP A 39 16.03 -11.15 -6.09
C ASP A 39 14.81 -12.08 -6.22
N GLU A 40 14.37 -12.74 -5.14
CA GLU A 40 13.25 -13.67 -5.15
C GLU A 40 11.84 -12.97 -5.18
N THR A 41 11.78 -11.67 -5.42
CA THR A 41 10.50 -10.89 -5.44
C THR A 41 9.46 -11.54 -6.35
N ILE A 42 9.84 -11.90 -7.57
CA ILE A 42 8.91 -12.46 -8.56
C ILE A 42 8.44 -13.86 -8.18
N GLU A 43 9.32 -14.69 -7.64
CA GLU A 43 8.99 -16.04 -7.15
C GLU A 43 8.00 -15.98 -5.99
N ILE A 44 8.17 -15.02 -5.08
CA ILE A 44 7.23 -14.75 -3.99
C ILE A 44 5.87 -14.36 -4.55
N ALA A 45 5.82 -13.39 -5.46
CA ALA A 45 4.57 -12.92 -6.07
C ALA A 45 3.82 -14.06 -6.79
N LYS A 46 4.53 -14.95 -7.47
CA LYS A 46 3.95 -16.14 -8.13
C LYS A 46 3.32 -17.12 -7.12
N ARG A 47 4.00 -17.39 -5.99
CA ARG A 47 3.47 -18.26 -4.93
C ARG A 47 2.12 -17.76 -4.41
N HIS A 48 1.97 -16.45 -4.26
CA HIS A 48 0.72 -15.80 -3.85
C HIS A 48 -0.29 -15.60 -5.00
N LYS A 49 -0.01 -16.13 -6.21
CA LYS A 49 -0.89 -16.04 -7.39
C LYS A 49 -1.24 -14.60 -7.79
N CYS A 50 -0.32 -13.67 -7.56
CA CYS A 50 -0.49 -12.28 -7.95
C CYS A 50 -0.52 -12.13 -9.48
N LYS A 51 -1.25 -11.12 -9.96
CA LYS A 51 -1.09 -10.63 -11.33
C LYS A 51 0.19 -9.81 -11.39
N ILE A 52 1.15 -10.27 -12.17
CA ILE A 52 2.48 -9.63 -12.26
C ILE A 52 2.56 -8.82 -13.55
N PHE A 53 2.92 -7.56 -13.42
CA PHE A 53 3.19 -6.64 -14.51
C PHE A 53 4.59 -6.08 -14.35
N TYR A 54 5.26 -5.80 -15.46
CA TYR A 54 6.61 -5.23 -15.46
C TYR A 54 6.58 -3.78 -15.93
N HIS A 55 7.29 -2.95 -15.23
CA HIS A 55 7.48 -1.53 -15.58
C HIS A 55 8.98 -1.20 -15.60
N GLU A 56 9.38 -0.30 -16.48
CA GLU A 56 10.75 0.21 -16.49
C GLU A 56 11.14 0.78 -15.13
N ARG A 57 12.42 0.64 -14.77
CA ARG A 57 12.97 1.25 -13.55
C ARG A 57 12.83 2.76 -13.64
N THR A 58 12.10 3.34 -12.73
CA THR A 58 11.95 4.79 -12.57
C THR A 58 12.80 5.25 -11.39
N GLY A 59 13.33 6.48 -11.47
CA GLY A 59 14.10 7.06 -10.35
C GLY A 59 13.23 7.28 -9.09
N ILE A 60 11.91 7.36 -9.26
CA ILE A 60 10.93 7.51 -8.18
C ILE A 60 9.72 6.61 -8.45
N VAL A 61 9.24 5.94 -7.41
CA VAL A 61 8.13 4.97 -7.51
C VAL A 61 6.81 5.61 -7.93
N GLU A 62 6.62 6.90 -7.65
CA GLU A 62 5.41 7.65 -7.99
C GLU A 62 5.07 7.59 -9.48
N LEU A 63 6.08 7.54 -10.34
CA LEU A 63 5.89 7.44 -11.80
C LEU A 63 5.28 6.09 -12.20
N ALA A 64 5.73 5.00 -11.57
CA ALA A 64 5.21 3.66 -11.84
C ALA A 64 3.84 3.41 -11.18
N ARG A 65 3.48 4.14 -10.11
CA ARG A 65 2.23 3.89 -9.36
C ARG A 65 0.98 4.13 -10.18
N ASN A 66 0.92 5.20 -10.97
CA ASN A 66 -0.25 5.48 -11.81
C ASN A 66 -0.48 4.36 -12.81
N TRP A 67 0.58 3.95 -13.51
CA TRP A 67 0.52 2.85 -14.46
C TRP A 67 0.10 1.54 -13.79
N ALA A 68 0.64 1.24 -12.61
CA ALA A 68 0.26 0.04 -11.86
C ALA A 68 -1.23 0.05 -11.46
N MET A 69 -1.75 1.20 -11.03
CA MET A 69 -3.17 1.36 -10.67
C MET A 69 -4.11 1.22 -11.88
N GLU A 70 -3.66 1.55 -13.09
CA GLU A 70 -4.43 1.37 -14.32
C GLU A 70 -4.67 -0.12 -14.64
N GLN A 71 -3.84 -1.03 -14.12
CA GLN A 71 -4.02 -2.47 -14.27
C GLN A 71 -5.12 -3.03 -13.36
N ALA A 72 -5.58 -2.27 -12.35
CA ALA A 72 -6.59 -2.70 -11.40
C ALA A 72 -7.98 -2.76 -12.02
N THR A 73 -8.74 -3.85 -11.76
CA THR A 73 -10.06 -4.07 -12.34
C THR A 73 -11.20 -3.94 -11.34
N CYS A 74 -10.93 -4.01 -10.02
CA CYS A 74 -11.94 -3.94 -8.97
C CYS A 74 -12.50 -2.52 -8.74
N ASP A 75 -13.55 -2.40 -7.91
CA ASP A 75 -14.22 -1.13 -7.61
C ASP A 75 -13.37 -0.18 -6.78
N TRP A 76 -12.58 -0.75 -5.87
CA TRP A 76 -11.69 -0.01 -4.96
C TRP A 76 -10.24 -0.45 -5.14
N ILE A 77 -9.32 0.47 -4.88
CA ILE A 77 -7.88 0.23 -4.93
C ILE A 77 -7.28 0.51 -3.56
N LEU A 78 -6.49 -0.43 -3.06
CA LEU A 78 -5.56 -0.25 -1.95
C LEU A 78 -4.14 -0.28 -2.51
N VAL A 79 -3.41 0.84 -2.42
CA VAL A 79 -2.00 0.91 -2.80
C VAL A 79 -1.13 0.66 -1.58
N LEU A 80 -0.17 -0.24 -1.69
CA LEU A 80 0.79 -0.57 -0.63
C LEU A 80 2.23 -0.42 -1.12
N ASP A 81 3.11 -0.05 -0.21
CA ASP A 81 4.55 -0.27 -0.39
C ASP A 81 4.89 -1.71 0.01
N ALA A 82 5.94 -2.28 -0.57
CA ALA A 82 6.34 -3.67 -0.33
C ALA A 82 6.89 -3.94 1.09
N ASP A 83 6.82 -2.96 1.98
CA ASP A 83 7.18 -2.99 3.39
C ASP A 83 6.04 -2.51 4.31
N GLU A 84 4.81 -2.44 3.78
CA GLU A 84 3.59 -2.08 4.52
C GLU A 84 2.67 -3.30 4.70
N ILE A 85 2.44 -3.73 5.93
CA ILE A 85 1.55 -4.84 6.29
C ILE A 85 0.20 -4.29 6.73
N VAL A 86 -0.88 -4.87 6.22
CA VAL A 86 -2.26 -4.53 6.59
C VAL A 86 -2.66 -5.33 7.82
N THR A 87 -3.06 -4.66 8.91
CA THR A 87 -3.58 -5.38 10.06
C THR A 87 -4.95 -6.03 9.75
N PRO A 88 -5.29 -7.18 10.37
CA PRO A 88 -6.58 -7.83 10.16
C PRO A 88 -7.78 -6.89 10.40
N GLU A 89 -7.69 -6.04 11.41
CA GLU A 89 -8.74 -5.07 11.76
C GLU A 89 -8.87 -3.98 10.69
N LEU A 90 -7.73 -3.52 10.12
CA LEU A 90 -7.77 -2.59 9.00
C LEU A 90 -8.39 -3.26 7.77
N TRP A 91 -7.97 -4.48 7.42
CA TRP A 91 -8.53 -5.20 6.29
C TRP A 91 -10.04 -5.36 6.39
N GLN A 92 -10.53 -5.79 7.55
CA GLN A 92 -11.96 -5.91 7.80
C GLN A 92 -12.71 -4.56 7.70
N TYR A 93 -12.07 -3.48 8.19
CA TYR A 93 -12.62 -2.14 8.04
C TYR A 93 -12.76 -1.73 6.57
N LEU A 94 -11.71 -1.95 5.75
CA LEU A 94 -11.72 -1.60 4.32
C LEU A 94 -12.77 -2.40 3.55
N LYS A 95 -12.89 -3.70 3.79
CA LYS A 95 -13.94 -4.56 3.21
C LYS A 95 -15.34 -4.03 3.52
N ASN A 96 -15.60 -3.77 4.80
CA ASN A 96 -16.91 -3.23 5.20
C ASN A 96 -17.18 -1.86 4.60
N TYR A 97 -16.17 -0.99 4.54
CA TYR A 97 -16.32 0.34 3.94
C TYR A 97 -16.60 0.27 2.44
N ALA A 98 -15.93 -0.61 1.71
CA ALA A 98 -16.16 -0.81 0.27
C ALA A 98 -17.61 -1.22 -0.03
N GLN A 99 -18.24 -2.04 0.83
CA GLN A 99 -19.63 -2.46 0.70
C GLN A 99 -20.63 -1.34 1.02
N HIS A 100 -20.28 -0.46 1.98
CA HIS A 100 -21.18 0.59 2.51
C HIS A 100 -20.49 1.97 2.51
N PRO A 101 -20.07 2.49 1.35
CA PRO A 101 -19.32 3.73 1.29
C PRO A 101 -20.20 4.92 1.65
N LYS A 102 -19.65 5.84 2.42
CA LYS A 102 -20.35 7.12 2.70
C LYS A 102 -20.39 7.97 1.43
N LYS A 103 -21.53 8.62 1.19
CA LYS A 103 -21.73 9.52 0.04
C LYS A 103 -20.61 10.55 -0.08
N ASN A 104 -20.06 10.71 -1.27
CA ASN A 104 -18.97 11.63 -1.60
C ASN A 104 -17.67 11.43 -0.79
N ARG A 105 -17.41 10.23 -0.27
CA ARG A 105 -16.19 9.87 0.45
C ARG A 105 -15.44 8.79 -0.35
N ASN A 106 -14.65 9.23 -1.31
CA ASN A 106 -14.06 8.37 -2.33
C ASN A 106 -12.59 8.03 -2.11
N ALA A 107 -11.90 8.71 -1.18
CA ALA A 107 -10.51 8.47 -0.85
C ALA A 107 -10.26 8.56 0.66
N CYS A 108 -9.37 7.71 1.15
CA CYS A 108 -9.16 7.48 2.57
C CYS A 108 -7.71 7.61 2.99
N TYR A 109 -7.50 8.33 4.10
CA TYR A 109 -6.26 8.33 4.86
C TYR A 109 -6.30 7.22 5.90
N ILE A 110 -5.29 6.34 5.85
CA ILE A 110 -5.13 5.19 6.75
C ILE A 110 -4.04 5.52 7.76
N PRO A 111 -4.23 5.29 9.07
CA PRO A 111 -3.16 5.41 10.06
C PRO A 111 -1.98 4.52 9.70
N ARG A 112 -0.75 5.01 9.88
CA ARG A 112 0.46 4.23 9.67
C ARG A 112 1.33 4.25 10.92
N GLU A 113 1.68 3.07 11.40
CA GLU A 113 2.59 2.85 12.52
C GLU A 113 3.94 2.39 11.95
N THR A 114 4.99 3.14 12.26
CA THR A 114 6.33 2.87 11.72
C THR A 114 7.20 2.18 12.77
N TYR A 115 7.85 1.11 12.35
CA TYR A 115 8.84 0.38 13.12
C TYR A 115 10.23 0.60 12.52
N LEU A 116 11.17 1.00 13.36
CA LEU A 116 12.58 1.17 13.02
C LEU A 116 13.42 0.23 13.88
N LEU A 117 14.18 -0.66 13.26
CA LEU A 117 14.98 -1.66 13.97
C LEU A 117 14.17 -2.48 15.00
N GLY A 118 12.94 -2.85 14.63
CA GLY A 118 12.02 -3.61 15.48
C GLY A 118 11.35 -2.80 16.61
N LYS A 119 11.64 -1.50 16.74
CA LYS A 119 11.03 -0.63 17.74
C LYS A 119 9.99 0.29 17.13
N HIS A 120 8.83 0.40 17.76
CA HIS A 120 7.80 1.35 17.36
C HIS A 120 8.26 2.79 17.54
N VAL A 121 8.19 3.61 16.49
CA VAL A 121 8.61 5.01 16.50
C VAL A 121 7.41 5.92 16.65
N HIS A 122 7.03 6.22 17.89
CA HIS A 122 5.85 7.05 18.20
C HIS A 122 5.88 8.44 17.59
N SER A 123 7.07 9.06 17.48
CA SER A 123 7.25 10.40 16.89
C SER A 123 6.99 10.45 15.38
N TRP A 124 7.00 9.31 14.70
CA TRP A 124 6.73 9.17 13.27
C TRP A 124 5.30 8.69 12.99
N ARG A 125 4.43 8.76 13.97
CA ARG A 125 3.01 8.47 13.78
C ARG A 125 2.43 9.52 12.85
N GLN A 126 2.38 9.19 11.58
CA GLN A 126 1.68 10.03 10.60
C GLN A 126 0.18 9.96 10.90
N SER A 127 -0.48 11.11 10.86
CA SER A 127 -1.94 11.23 11.02
C SER A 127 -2.74 10.42 9.99
N GLY A 128 -2.06 9.86 9.00
CA GLY A 128 -2.57 8.97 8.00
C GLY A 128 -1.86 9.14 6.65
N ILE A 129 -1.80 8.07 5.89
CA ILE A 129 -1.32 8.06 4.51
C ILE A 129 -2.49 7.72 3.59
N LYS A 130 -2.64 8.44 2.48
CA LYS A 130 -3.73 8.17 1.54
C LYS A 130 -3.36 6.96 0.70
N ARG A 131 -4.06 5.83 0.93
CA ARG A 131 -3.75 4.55 0.32
C ARG A 131 -4.98 3.80 -0.23
N PHE A 132 -6.21 4.21 0.11
CA PHE A 132 -7.42 3.50 -0.28
C PHE A 132 -8.44 4.47 -0.92
N TRP A 133 -8.92 4.12 -2.13
CA TRP A 133 -9.87 4.95 -2.87
C TRP A 133 -10.67 4.16 -3.91
N LYS A 134 -11.75 4.76 -4.37
CA LYS A 134 -12.55 4.25 -5.48
C LYS A 134 -11.72 4.28 -6.78
N ARG A 135 -11.71 3.20 -7.54
CA ARG A 135 -10.93 3.09 -8.78
C ARG A 135 -11.11 4.31 -9.70
N GLY A 136 -10.02 4.80 -10.25
CA GLY A 136 -9.98 5.98 -11.12
C GLY A 136 -10.08 7.33 -10.39
N ASN A 137 -10.29 7.35 -9.05
CA ASN A 137 -10.53 8.57 -8.31
C ASN A 137 -9.27 9.30 -7.81
N CYS A 138 -8.13 8.63 -7.76
CA CYS A 138 -6.87 9.25 -7.35
C CYS A 138 -5.77 9.03 -8.37
N TYR A 139 -4.80 9.93 -8.37
CA TYR A 139 -3.56 9.82 -9.15
C TYR A 139 -2.39 10.42 -8.38
N TYR A 140 -1.20 9.92 -8.62
CA TYR A 140 0.04 10.49 -8.10
C TYR A 140 0.55 11.57 -9.07
N THR A 141 1.05 12.68 -8.52
CA THR A 141 1.83 13.67 -9.28
C THR A 141 3.28 13.19 -9.40
N ASN A 142 4.06 13.81 -10.31
CA ASN A 142 5.48 13.47 -10.47
C ASN A 142 6.38 14.05 -9.37
N GLU A 143 5.80 14.37 -8.21
CA GLU A 143 6.51 14.95 -7.09
C GLU A 143 6.70 13.92 -5.98
N ILE A 144 7.97 13.75 -5.56
CA ILE A 144 8.37 12.81 -4.52
C ILE A 144 7.66 13.14 -3.20
N HIS A 145 7.18 12.10 -2.50
CA HIS A 145 6.52 12.20 -1.20
C HIS A 145 5.20 12.98 -1.16
N LYS A 146 4.64 13.35 -2.30
CA LYS A 146 3.29 13.94 -2.30
C LYS A 146 2.22 12.87 -2.23
N MET A 147 1.17 13.20 -1.46
CA MET A 147 -0.03 12.36 -1.40
C MET A 147 -0.76 12.39 -2.73
N PRO A 148 -1.39 11.28 -3.14
CA PRO A 148 -2.18 11.26 -4.36
C PRO A 148 -3.32 12.28 -4.31
N VAL A 149 -3.60 12.87 -5.45
CA VAL A 149 -4.65 13.87 -5.63
C VAL A 149 -5.98 13.16 -5.88
N THR A 150 -7.02 13.60 -5.18
CA THR A 150 -8.39 13.10 -5.36
C THR A 150 -9.09 13.91 -6.46
N ARG A 151 -9.68 13.23 -7.44
CA ARG A 151 -10.41 13.87 -8.56
C ARG A 151 -11.78 14.36 -8.14
N GLU A 152 -12.53 13.51 -7.44
CA GLU A 152 -13.92 13.76 -7.06
C GLU A 152 -14.22 13.36 -5.62
N GLY A 153 -15.14 14.10 -5.00
CA GLY A 153 -15.58 13.85 -3.63
C GLY A 153 -14.63 14.42 -2.59
N LYS A 154 -14.73 13.91 -1.38
CA LYS A 154 -13.95 14.35 -0.23
C LYS A 154 -13.12 13.20 0.31
N ASP A 155 -11.94 13.53 0.76
CA ASP A 155 -11.11 12.62 1.54
C ASP A 155 -11.72 12.40 2.94
N PHE A 156 -11.44 11.25 3.52
CA PHE A 156 -11.77 10.97 4.91
C PHE A 156 -10.63 10.24 5.61
N TRP A 157 -10.66 10.20 6.92
CA TRP A 157 -9.64 9.56 7.75
C TRP A 157 -10.24 8.38 8.49
N ILE A 158 -9.60 7.23 8.38
CA ILE A 158 -9.86 6.12 9.29
C ILE A 158 -9.25 6.47 10.64
N ASN A 159 -10.00 6.20 11.71
CA ASN A 159 -9.49 6.26 13.07
C ASN A 159 -8.76 7.56 13.45
N LYS A 160 -9.20 8.71 12.93
CA LYS A 160 -8.60 10.03 13.21
C LYS A 160 -8.41 10.30 14.71
N ASN A 161 -9.30 9.79 15.55
CA ASN A 161 -9.30 10.01 17.00
C ASN A 161 -8.64 8.87 17.80
N GLY A 162 -8.02 7.88 17.14
CA GLY A 162 -7.33 6.77 17.78
C GLY A 162 -8.23 5.80 18.57
N LYS A 163 -9.54 5.81 18.34
CA LYS A 163 -10.51 4.98 19.08
C LYS A 163 -10.52 3.51 18.66
N LEU A 164 -10.14 3.24 17.41
CA LEU A 164 -10.07 1.87 16.89
C LEU A 164 -8.67 1.31 17.16
N LYS A 165 -8.60 0.20 17.89
CA LYS A 165 -7.33 -0.49 18.15
C LYS A 165 -6.90 -1.27 16.92
N ASN A 166 -5.60 -1.32 16.67
CA ASN A 166 -4.96 -2.12 15.60
C ASN A 166 -5.45 -1.79 14.16
N VAL A 167 -6.15 -0.70 13.93
CA VAL A 167 -6.59 -0.30 12.58
C VAL A 167 -5.53 0.59 11.98
N ALA A 168 -4.49 0.00 11.39
CA ALA A 168 -3.34 0.70 10.84
C ALA A 168 -2.61 -0.13 9.77
N LEU A 169 -1.81 0.55 8.94
CA LEU A 169 -0.71 -0.06 8.20
C LEU A 169 0.51 -0.14 9.12
N ILE A 170 1.17 -1.28 9.16
CA ILE A 170 2.45 -1.48 9.84
C ILE A 170 3.57 -1.32 8.82
N HIS A 171 4.42 -0.33 9.01
CA HIS A 171 5.51 -0.02 8.09
C HIS A 171 6.87 -0.34 8.73
N TYR A 172 7.59 -1.27 8.13
CA TYR A 172 8.93 -1.66 8.58
C TYR A 172 10.01 -0.90 7.79
N HIS A 173 10.30 0.32 8.23
CA HIS A 173 11.19 1.23 7.50
C HIS A 173 12.63 0.70 7.35
N ILE A 174 13.27 0.31 8.44
CA ILE A 174 14.59 -0.33 8.46
C ILE A 174 14.57 -1.42 9.54
N PRO A 175 14.60 -2.69 9.15
CA PRO A 175 14.42 -3.77 10.11
C PRO A 175 15.69 -4.21 10.81
N SER A 176 16.89 -3.87 10.29
CA SER A 176 18.17 -4.17 10.93
C SER A 176 19.26 -3.17 10.54
N LEU A 177 20.31 -3.05 11.38
CA LEU A 177 21.47 -2.18 11.12
C LEU A 177 22.24 -2.56 9.83
N ASN A 178 22.23 -3.83 9.44
CA ASN A 178 22.87 -4.28 8.20
C ASN A 178 22.25 -3.67 6.93
N HIS A 179 21.01 -3.18 7.02
CA HIS A 179 20.33 -2.49 5.91
C HIS A 179 20.63 -0.98 5.87
N PHE A 180 21.13 -0.42 6.96
CA PHE A 180 21.53 1.00 6.99
C PHE A 180 22.71 1.27 6.05
N GLY A 181 23.67 0.32 5.98
CA GLY A 181 24.87 0.43 5.14
C GLY A 181 24.59 0.36 3.63
N VAL A 182 23.54 -0.33 3.20
CA VAL A 182 23.19 -0.49 1.78
C VAL A 182 22.46 0.73 1.21
N ARG A 183 21.83 1.55 2.04
CA ARG A 183 21.15 2.80 1.60
C ARG A 183 22.03 4.04 1.64
N LEU A 184 23.24 3.95 2.18
CA LEU A 184 24.19 5.08 2.29
C LEU A 184 25.26 5.10 1.18
N ASN A 185 25.19 4.20 0.19
CA ASN A 185 26.10 4.16 -0.95
C ASN A 185 25.32 4.63 -2.20
#